data_f7915a45832a196b7b748d3c4c035123
#
_entry.id   f7915a45832a196b7b748d3c4c035123
#
_cell.length_a   1.000
_cell.length_b   1.000
_cell.length_c   1.000
_cell.angle_alpha   90.00
_cell.angle_beta   90.00
_cell.angle_gamma   90.00
#
_symmetry.space_group_name_H-M   'P 1'
#
loop_
_entity.id
_entity.type
_entity.pdbx_description
1 polymer ?
#
loop_
_entity_poly.entity_id
_entity_poly.type
_entity_poly.pdbx_seq_one_letter_code
_entity_poly.pdbx_strand_id
1 'polypeptide(L)'
;MALIALWGNKMDKIGFIGLGRMGLSMAANIVKSGTDVWGFDTQTAQTAAFKERGGHLCASIADVAAQSDIIITMLPNSEIVEAVIAGPGGVLSTAKAGTTIMDMSTVRPETSDKMAALCLKQNIGFIDAPVGRLASHADAGQSLFM
;
A
#
# COMPACT_ATOMS: atom_id res chain seq x y z
N MET A 1 9.86 -22.69 -1.44
CA MET A 1 8.75 -22.97 -2.37
C MET A 1 7.55 -23.68 -1.75
N ALA A 2 7.53 -23.94 -0.48
CA ALA A 2 6.43 -24.66 0.16
C ALA A 2 5.43 -23.82 0.97
N LEU A 3 5.64 -22.50 1.10
CA LEU A 3 4.73 -21.63 1.88
C LEU A 3 3.58 -21.02 1.07
N ILE A 4 3.63 -21.07 -0.26
CA ILE A 4 2.58 -20.51 -1.13
C ILE A 4 1.37 -21.46 -1.28
N ALA A 5 1.53 -22.72 -0.93
CA ALA A 5 0.48 -23.73 -1.09
C ALA A 5 -0.56 -23.80 0.04
N LEU A 6 -0.39 -23.03 1.13
CA LEU A 6 -1.31 -23.04 2.28
C LEU A 6 -2.35 -21.90 2.25
N TRP A 7 -2.20 -20.96 1.35
CA TRP A 7 -3.18 -19.88 1.12
C TRP A 7 -3.92 -20.24 -0.17
N GLY A 8 -5.12 -20.69 -0.03
CA GLY A 8 -5.94 -21.22 -1.14
C GLY A 8 -5.89 -20.32 -2.39
N ASN A 9 -6.17 -20.90 -3.54
CA ASN A 9 -6.07 -20.42 -4.94
C ASN A 9 -6.66 -19.03 -5.29
N LYS A 10 -6.80 -18.11 -4.34
CA LYS A 10 -7.22 -16.72 -4.58
C LYS A 10 -5.99 -15.84 -4.46
N MET A 11 -5.50 -15.33 -5.58
CA MET A 11 -4.49 -14.28 -5.59
C MET A 11 -5.03 -13.08 -4.81
N ASP A 12 -4.30 -12.62 -3.79
CA ASP A 12 -4.65 -11.44 -3.04
C ASP A 12 -4.65 -10.20 -3.95
N LYS A 13 -5.66 -9.36 -3.80
CA LYS A 13 -5.73 -8.08 -4.51
C LYS A 13 -4.93 -7.06 -3.74
N ILE A 14 -3.97 -6.45 -4.42
CA ILE A 14 -3.07 -5.47 -3.81
C ILE A 14 -3.51 -4.06 -4.16
N GLY A 15 -3.72 -3.25 -3.13
CA GLY A 15 -3.87 -1.81 -3.22
C GLY A 15 -2.54 -1.10 -2.97
N PHE A 16 -2.26 -0.02 -3.68
CA PHE A 16 -1.05 0.77 -3.48
C PHE A 16 -1.39 2.26 -3.44
N ILE A 17 -1.14 2.90 -2.32
CA ILE A 17 -1.42 4.32 -2.08
C ILE A 17 -0.12 5.06 -1.86
N GLY A 18 0.11 6.08 -2.70
CA GLY A 18 1.37 6.80 -2.75
C GLY A 18 2.28 6.27 -3.85
N LEU A 19 2.15 6.84 -5.04
CA LEU A 19 2.90 6.48 -6.25
C LEU A 19 4.01 7.50 -6.54
N GLY A 20 4.63 8.04 -5.50
CA GLY A 20 5.81 8.88 -5.61
C GLY A 20 7.00 8.09 -6.18
N ARG A 21 8.19 8.69 -6.13
CA ARG A 21 9.38 8.08 -6.72
C ARG A 21 9.67 6.66 -6.23
N MET A 22 9.50 6.40 -4.93
CA MET A 22 9.67 5.07 -4.35
C MET A 22 8.46 4.18 -4.66
N GLY A 23 7.26 4.67 -4.35
CA GLY A 23 6.02 3.90 -4.46
C GLY A 23 5.72 3.45 -5.88
N LEU A 24 5.93 4.31 -6.89
CA LEU A 24 5.71 3.95 -8.30
C LEU A 24 6.59 2.77 -8.72
N SER A 25 7.88 2.80 -8.39
CA SER A 25 8.80 1.71 -8.73
C SER A 25 8.43 0.40 -8.02
N MET A 26 8.08 0.49 -6.75
CA MET A 26 7.66 -0.67 -5.96
C MET A 26 6.36 -1.28 -6.50
N ALA A 27 5.35 -0.47 -6.76
CA ALA A 27 4.08 -0.91 -7.34
C ALA A 27 4.26 -1.53 -8.73
N ALA A 28 5.09 -0.92 -9.58
CA ALA A 28 5.41 -1.44 -10.91
C ALA A 28 6.13 -2.79 -10.85
N ASN A 29 6.99 -3.02 -9.88
CA ASN A 29 7.64 -4.32 -9.70
C ASN A 29 6.64 -5.40 -9.29
N ILE A 30 5.65 -5.07 -8.48
CA ILE A 30 4.56 -6.01 -8.14
C ILE A 30 3.74 -6.34 -9.39
N VAL A 31 3.39 -5.34 -10.22
CA VAL A 31 2.69 -5.57 -11.49
C VAL A 31 3.51 -6.48 -12.41
N LYS A 32 4.83 -6.26 -12.52
CA LYS A 32 5.72 -7.10 -13.34
C LYS A 32 5.76 -8.57 -12.88
N SER A 33 5.49 -8.83 -11.62
CA SER A 33 5.41 -10.21 -11.09
C SER A 33 4.13 -10.95 -11.49
N GLY A 34 3.20 -10.28 -12.19
CA GLY A 34 1.93 -10.85 -12.63
C GLY A 34 0.78 -10.64 -11.63
N THR A 35 0.96 -9.78 -10.63
CA THR A 35 -0.07 -9.47 -9.64
C THR A 35 -0.82 -8.20 -10.04
N ASP A 36 -2.15 -8.24 -9.98
CA ASP A 36 -2.98 -7.05 -10.18
C ASP A 36 -2.82 -6.07 -9.03
N VAL A 37 -2.54 -4.81 -9.36
CA VAL A 37 -2.35 -3.73 -8.38
C VAL A 37 -3.29 -2.57 -8.68
N TRP A 38 -4.09 -2.18 -7.69
CA TRP A 38 -4.97 -1.00 -7.72
C TRP A 38 -4.28 0.16 -7.02
N GLY A 39 -4.08 1.27 -7.72
CA GLY A 39 -3.28 2.38 -7.22
C GLY A 39 -4.01 3.71 -7.17
N PHE A 40 -3.57 4.55 -6.24
CA PHE A 40 -4.01 5.94 -6.10
C PHE A 40 -2.85 6.85 -5.70
N ASP A 41 -2.83 8.02 -6.31
CA ASP A 41 -1.99 9.16 -5.92
C ASP A 41 -2.72 10.46 -6.26
N THR A 42 -2.41 11.53 -5.56
CA THR A 42 -2.96 12.87 -5.84
C THR A 42 -2.31 13.53 -7.05
N GLN A 43 -1.15 13.06 -7.48
CA GLN A 43 -0.37 13.60 -8.59
C GLN A 43 -0.72 12.92 -9.91
N THR A 44 -1.28 13.65 -10.85
CA THR A 44 -1.71 13.12 -12.16
C THR A 44 -0.56 12.48 -12.95
N ALA A 45 0.64 13.04 -12.89
CA ALA A 45 1.81 12.48 -13.57
C ALA A 45 2.16 11.08 -13.03
N GLN A 46 2.04 10.86 -11.73
CA GLN A 46 2.33 9.59 -11.09
C GLN A 46 1.28 8.52 -11.45
N THR A 47 0.01 8.91 -11.44
CA THR A 47 -1.07 7.98 -11.83
C THR A 47 -0.97 7.59 -13.31
N ALA A 48 -0.64 8.52 -14.20
CA ALA A 48 -0.42 8.23 -15.61
C ALA A 48 0.73 7.24 -15.82
N ALA A 49 1.88 7.48 -15.17
CA ALA A 49 3.04 6.60 -15.24
C ALA A 49 2.74 5.20 -14.68
N PHE A 50 1.95 5.09 -13.63
CA PHE A 50 1.53 3.81 -13.05
C PHE A 50 0.63 3.02 -14.01
N LYS A 51 -0.32 3.70 -14.65
CA LYS A 51 -1.19 3.10 -15.67
C LYS A 51 -0.40 2.58 -16.87
N GLU A 52 0.58 3.35 -17.35
CA GLU A 52 1.47 2.93 -18.45
C GLU A 52 2.27 1.66 -18.11
N ARG A 53 2.55 1.43 -16.83
CA ARG A 53 3.25 0.24 -16.33
C ARG A 53 2.31 -0.94 -16.03
N GLY A 54 1.03 -0.84 -16.39
CA GLY A 54 0.04 -1.91 -16.27
C GLY A 54 -0.74 -1.92 -14.95
N GLY A 55 -0.62 -0.87 -14.13
CA GLY A 55 -1.42 -0.73 -12.92
C GLY A 55 -2.87 -0.30 -13.19
N HIS A 56 -3.77 -0.67 -12.31
CA HIS A 56 -5.16 -0.25 -12.34
C HIS A 56 -5.36 1.00 -11.47
N LEU A 57 -5.88 2.07 -12.06
CA LEU A 57 -6.15 3.30 -11.30
C LEU A 57 -7.50 3.25 -10.59
N CYS A 58 -7.53 3.74 -9.37
CA CYS A 58 -8.74 4.05 -8.62
C CYS A 58 -8.96 5.55 -8.54
N ALA A 59 -10.22 5.96 -8.41
CA ALA A 59 -10.60 7.37 -8.32
C ALA A 59 -10.35 7.95 -6.92
N SER A 60 -10.26 7.10 -5.89
CA SER A 60 -10.09 7.51 -4.50
C SER A 60 -9.36 6.47 -3.67
N ILE A 61 -8.90 6.88 -2.48
CA ILE A 61 -8.34 5.98 -1.46
C ILE A 61 -9.39 4.94 -1.05
N ALA A 62 -10.63 5.36 -0.87
CA ALA A 62 -11.73 4.48 -0.50
C ALA A 62 -11.97 3.38 -1.54
N ASP A 63 -11.83 3.71 -2.83
CA ASP A 63 -11.96 2.71 -3.92
C ASP A 63 -10.82 1.69 -3.89
N VAL A 64 -9.59 2.13 -3.63
CA VAL A 64 -8.47 1.20 -3.44
C VAL A 64 -8.75 0.25 -2.29
N ALA A 65 -9.17 0.78 -1.16
CA ALA A 65 -9.44 0.00 0.04
C ALA A 65 -10.58 -1.00 -0.14
N ALA A 66 -11.65 -0.61 -0.82
CA ALA A 66 -12.81 -1.49 -1.08
C ALA A 66 -12.47 -2.71 -1.94
N GLN A 67 -11.45 -2.61 -2.79
CA GLN A 67 -11.08 -3.66 -3.74
C GLN A 67 -9.92 -4.55 -3.30
N SER A 68 -9.20 -4.16 -2.24
CA SER A 68 -7.93 -4.78 -1.90
C SER A 68 -8.01 -5.66 -0.66
N ASP A 69 -7.24 -6.73 -0.66
CA ASP A 69 -7.03 -7.62 0.48
C ASP A 69 -5.79 -7.19 1.28
N ILE A 70 -4.78 -6.67 0.58
CA ILE A 70 -3.57 -6.08 1.15
C ILE A 70 -3.44 -4.66 0.60
N ILE A 71 -3.23 -3.69 1.48
CA ILE A 71 -3.06 -2.27 1.10
C ILE A 71 -1.69 -1.80 1.54
N ILE A 72 -0.89 -1.39 0.58
CA ILE A 72 0.43 -0.82 0.82
C ILE A 72 0.33 0.70 0.78
N THR A 73 0.91 1.36 1.79
CA THR A 73 1.05 2.81 1.82
C THR A 73 2.54 3.18 1.77
N MET A 74 2.88 4.14 0.90
CA MET A 74 4.23 4.68 0.76
C MET A 74 4.14 6.20 0.65
N LEU A 75 4.13 6.87 1.79
CA LEU A 75 3.73 8.26 1.96
C LEU A 75 4.84 9.09 2.62
N PRO A 76 4.84 10.43 2.45
CA PRO A 76 5.99 11.26 2.82
C PRO A 76 6.17 11.49 4.33
N ASN A 77 5.12 11.45 5.14
CA ASN A 77 5.21 11.76 6.58
C ASN A 77 4.05 11.18 7.39
N SER A 78 4.17 11.28 8.70
CA SER A 78 3.20 10.77 9.69
C SER A 78 1.81 11.37 9.53
N GLU A 79 1.71 12.67 9.30
CA GLU A 79 0.44 13.37 9.17
C GLU A 79 -0.36 12.88 7.96
N ILE A 80 0.32 12.64 6.85
CA ILE A 80 -0.31 12.11 5.64
C ILE A 80 -0.70 10.64 5.84
N VAL A 81 0.12 9.83 6.48
CA VAL A 81 -0.23 8.44 6.83
C VAL A 81 -1.51 8.39 7.68
N GLU A 82 -1.60 9.22 8.72
CA GLU A 82 -2.79 9.29 9.55
C GLU A 82 -4.04 9.72 8.77
N ALA A 83 -3.91 10.73 7.92
CA ALA A 83 -5.01 11.21 7.09
C ALA A 83 -5.46 10.16 6.05
N VAL A 84 -4.53 9.49 5.39
CA VAL A 84 -4.81 8.47 4.37
C VAL A 84 -5.44 7.22 4.99
N ILE A 85 -4.98 6.77 6.13
CA ILE A 85 -5.50 5.56 6.77
C ILE A 85 -6.81 5.86 7.51
N ALA A 86 -6.82 6.84 8.41
CA ALA A 86 -7.88 7.08 9.38
C ALA A 86 -8.70 8.36 9.16
N GLY A 87 -8.30 9.22 8.22
CA GLY A 87 -9.04 10.44 7.91
C GLY A 87 -10.35 10.19 7.14
N PRO A 88 -11.15 11.24 6.91
CA PRO A 88 -12.38 11.14 6.12
C PRO A 88 -12.10 10.61 4.71
N GLY A 89 -12.82 9.58 4.27
CA GLY A 89 -12.58 8.93 2.98
C GLY A 89 -11.27 8.15 2.90
N GLY A 90 -10.61 7.91 4.02
CA GLY A 90 -9.39 7.12 4.12
C GLY A 90 -9.63 5.61 4.01
N VAL A 91 -8.55 4.85 4.19
CA VAL A 91 -8.59 3.38 4.04
C VAL A 91 -9.63 2.73 4.96
N LEU A 92 -9.68 3.15 6.23
CA LEU A 92 -10.60 2.57 7.23
C LEU A 92 -12.08 2.86 6.95
N SER A 93 -12.40 3.76 6.00
CA SER A 93 -13.79 4.05 5.65
C SER A 93 -14.45 2.93 4.84
N THR A 94 -13.67 2.14 4.10
CA THR A 94 -14.20 1.12 3.18
C THR A 94 -13.46 -0.22 3.23
N ALA A 95 -12.31 -0.29 3.92
CA ALA A 95 -11.57 -1.55 4.07
C ALA A 95 -12.41 -2.61 4.79
N LYS A 96 -12.36 -3.83 4.30
CA LYS A 96 -13.11 -4.95 4.86
C LYS A 96 -12.36 -5.56 6.05
N ALA A 97 -13.11 -6.13 6.99
CA ALA A 97 -12.52 -6.97 8.02
C ALA A 97 -11.67 -8.09 7.38
N GLY A 98 -10.48 -8.32 7.90
CA GLY A 98 -9.51 -9.26 7.34
C GLY A 98 -8.53 -8.65 6.34
N THR A 99 -8.73 -7.39 5.89
CA THR A 99 -7.73 -6.64 5.12
C THR A 99 -6.48 -6.43 5.96
N THR A 100 -5.32 -6.41 5.32
CA THR A 100 -4.05 -6.05 5.96
C THR A 100 -3.50 -4.75 5.34
N ILE A 101 -3.17 -3.79 6.18
CA ILE A 101 -2.45 -2.57 5.78
C ILE A 101 -0.96 -2.78 6.09
N MET A 102 -0.10 -2.53 5.10
CA MET A 102 1.34 -2.54 5.25
C MET A 102 1.86 -1.13 4.98
N ASP A 103 2.21 -0.41 6.04
CA ASP A 103 2.79 0.92 5.90
C ASP A 103 4.31 0.84 5.70
N MET A 104 4.75 1.24 4.52
CA MET A 104 6.17 1.27 4.14
C MET A 104 6.77 2.66 4.29
N SER A 105 6.00 3.62 4.80
CA SER A 105 6.42 4.99 5.06
C SER A 105 7.37 5.05 6.26
N THR A 106 8.23 6.07 6.28
CA THR A 106 9.02 6.39 7.48
C THR A 106 8.25 7.36 8.34
N VAL A 107 7.73 6.87 9.46
CA VAL A 107 6.85 7.62 10.36
C VAL A 107 7.32 7.53 11.81
N ARG A 108 6.77 8.39 12.67
CA ARG A 108 6.99 8.32 14.12
C ARG A 108 6.39 7.03 14.69
N PRO A 109 7.03 6.39 15.69
CA PRO A 109 6.50 5.17 16.30
C PRO A 109 5.07 5.36 16.86
N GLU A 110 4.76 6.52 17.41
CA GLU A 110 3.43 6.84 17.95
C GLU A 110 2.35 6.82 16.84
N THR A 111 2.71 7.17 15.60
CA THR A 111 1.80 7.08 14.45
C THR A 111 1.52 5.62 14.10
N SER A 112 2.54 4.77 14.06
CA SER A 112 2.36 3.32 13.81
C SER A 112 1.49 2.69 14.90
N ASP A 113 1.75 2.98 16.17
CA ASP A 113 0.96 2.47 17.29
C ASP A 113 -0.52 2.92 17.20
N LYS A 114 -0.75 4.19 16.89
CA LYS A 114 -2.09 4.74 16.72
C LYS A 114 -2.84 4.09 15.56
N MET A 115 -2.19 3.93 14.42
CA MET A 115 -2.81 3.28 13.26
C MET A 115 -3.11 1.81 13.53
N ALA A 116 -2.19 1.08 14.14
CA ALA A 116 -2.40 -0.30 14.54
C ALA A 116 -3.62 -0.46 15.48
N ALA A 117 -3.75 0.42 16.46
CA ALA A 117 -4.88 0.40 17.38
C ALA A 117 -6.23 0.67 16.69
N LEU A 118 -6.27 1.60 15.74
CA LEU A 118 -7.48 1.90 14.97
C LEU A 118 -7.86 0.76 14.02
N CYS A 119 -6.88 0.16 13.36
CA CYS A 119 -7.08 -0.99 12.49
C CYS A 119 -7.63 -2.19 13.26
N LEU A 120 -7.08 -2.47 14.43
CA LEU A 120 -7.52 -3.59 15.28
C LEU A 120 -9.00 -3.49 15.64
N LYS A 121 -9.52 -2.28 15.90
CA LYS A 121 -10.96 -2.06 16.21
C LYS A 121 -11.90 -2.49 15.08
N GLN A 122 -11.40 -2.54 13.85
CA GLN A 122 -12.16 -2.94 12.67
C GLN A 122 -11.76 -4.33 12.15
N ASN A 123 -11.00 -5.08 12.92
CA ASN A 123 -10.47 -6.39 12.53
C ASN A 123 -9.62 -6.31 11.24
N ILE A 124 -8.81 -5.27 11.14
CA ILE A 124 -7.85 -5.04 10.05
C ILE A 124 -6.44 -5.21 10.59
N GLY A 125 -5.61 -5.97 9.88
CA GLY A 125 -4.20 -6.14 10.21
C GLY A 125 -3.40 -4.87 9.89
N PHE A 126 -2.39 -4.56 10.70
CA PHE A 126 -1.46 -3.46 10.44
C PHE A 126 -0.02 -3.96 10.59
N ILE A 127 0.81 -3.68 9.59
CA ILE A 127 2.23 -4.00 9.55
C ILE A 127 3.00 -2.72 9.33
N ASP A 128 3.89 -2.40 10.27
CA ASP A 128 4.88 -1.34 10.12
C ASP A 128 6.14 -1.94 9.46
N ALA A 129 6.40 -1.54 8.22
CA ALA A 129 7.47 -2.10 7.40
C ALA A 129 8.23 -0.99 6.64
N PRO A 130 8.86 -0.05 7.36
CA PRO A 130 9.53 1.08 6.72
C PRO A 130 10.60 0.61 5.75
N VAL A 131 10.64 1.27 4.59
CA VAL A 131 11.56 0.95 3.51
C VAL A 131 12.87 1.70 3.71
N GLY A 132 13.96 0.96 3.70
CA GLY A 132 15.31 1.50 3.58
C GLY A 132 15.81 1.52 2.14
N ARG A 133 16.98 2.15 1.94
CA ARG A 133 17.66 2.33 0.66
C ARG A 133 17.06 3.42 -0.24
N LEU A 134 17.72 3.67 -1.37
CA LEU A 134 17.40 4.72 -2.33
C LEU A 134 16.39 4.26 -3.38
N ALA A 135 15.81 5.21 -4.10
CA ALA A 135 14.86 4.95 -5.18
C ALA A 135 15.44 4.04 -6.28
N SER A 136 16.73 4.15 -6.57
CA SER A 136 17.41 3.27 -7.54
C SER A 136 17.36 1.78 -7.15
N HIS A 137 17.35 1.48 -5.85
CA HIS A 137 17.17 0.11 -5.38
C HIS A 137 15.71 -0.35 -5.54
N ALA A 138 14.75 0.55 -5.37
CA ALA A 138 13.35 0.25 -5.63
C ALA A 138 13.11 -0.06 -7.11
N ASP A 139 13.74 0.70 -8.02
CA ASP A 139 13.69 0.44 -9.47
C ASP A 139 14.22 -0.95 -9.83
N ALA A 140 15.27 -1.37 -9.15
CA ALA A 140 15.88 -2.70 -9.33
C ALA A 140 15.15 -3.83 -8.58
N GLY A 141 14.07 -3.55 -7.85
CA GLY A 141 13.38 -4.53 -7.01
C GLY A 141 14.18 -4.97 -5.79
N GLN A 142 15.11 -4.12 -5.31
CA GLN A 142 16.05 -4.39 -4.22
C GLN A 142 15.78 -3.53 -2.99
N SER A 143 14.53 -3.15 -2.75
CA SER A 143 14.14 -2.44 -1.53
C SER A 143 14.45 -3.28 -0.29
N LEU A 144 14.87 -2.60 0.77
CA LEU A 144 15.09 -3.22 2.09
C LEU A 144 13.91 -2.85 2.99
N PHE A 145 13.28 -3.84 3.58
CA PHE A 145 12.24 -3.67 4.60
C PHE A 145 12.85 -3.89 6.00
N MET A 146 12.46 -3.04 6.92
CA MET A 146 12.96 -3.08 8.31
C MET A 146 11.83 -3.45 9.29
#